data_ec1b8505dc841fa0f7f848ff073b0e49
#
_entry.id   ec1b8505dc841fa0f7f848ff073b0e49
#
_cell.length_a   1.000
_cell.length_b   1.000
_cell.length_c   1.000
_cell.angle_alpha   90.00
_cell.angle_beta   90.00
_cell.angle_gamma   90.00
#
_symmetry.space_group_name_H-M   'P 1'
#
loop_
_entity.id
_entity.type
_entity.pdbx_description
1 polymer ?
#
loop_
_entity_poly.entity_id
_entity_poly.type
_entity_poly.pdbx_seq_one_letter_code
_entity_poly.pdbx_strand_id
1 'polypeptide(L)'
;SGNVQMTDDAAKTVFADAQVGQVIRVAVKDVAEGAQGSFKNSGWSEIASGTDYFDISGDYTLVITEDILKSLQEGGLIIGGHDYMAVAVYLESNGTALDPNKDYAFYKADTEFDAANATVEGTWENKVFTEDLKNAAAYLKLLRDADIPVLWRPFHEAAGGWFWWGKDAASFKSLWIAMFNYFKTEGLDNLIWVWTTEGNDSDWYPGDQYVDIVGRDVYNKETADCVSEYTSIAGNYGNKIVSLSECGTVGLISEQWASGARWSWFMPWYDGTNEDGSPAVHADEAWWKDAMSQEFVVSREELPSME
;
A
#
# COMPACT_ATOMS: atom_id res chain seq x y z
N SER A 1 16.67 16.13 15.94
CA SER A 1 16.50 16.45 14.51
C SER A 1 17.71 15.94 13.74
N GLY A 2 17.49 15.15 12.74
CA GLY A 2 18.52 14.67 11.82
C GLY A 2 18.31 15.31 10.46
N ASN A 3 19.42 15.62 9.75
CA ASN A 3 19.32 16.03 8.36
C ASN A 3 19.29 14.76 7.47
N VAL A 4 18.50 14.82 6.41
CA VAL A 4 18.55 13.80 5.34
C VAL A 4 19.51 14.33 4.26
N GLN A 5 20.60 13.62 4.02
CA GLN A 5 21.61 14.00 3.02
C GLN A 5 21.55 13.02 1.85
N MET A 6 21.21 13.51 0.68
CA MET A 6 21.19 12.81 -0.60
C MET A 6 22.25 13.43 -1.50
N THR A 7 23.53 13.29 -1.09
CA THR A 7 24.67 13.97 -1.74
C THR A 7 25.77 13.02 -2.20
N ASP A 8 25.65 11.71 -1.92
CA ASP A 8 26.55 10.70 -2.47
C ASP A 8 26.17 10.34 -3.93
N ASP A 9 27.00 9.55 -4.60
CA ASP A 9 26.79 9.21 -6.00
C ASP A 9 25.53 8.36 -6.24
N ALA A 10 25.10 7.55 -5.26
CA ALA A 10 23.88 6.79 -5.35
C ALA A 10 22.64 7.71 -5.24
N ALA A 11 22.68 8.66 -4.31
CA ALA A 11 21.60 9.63 -4.15
C ALA A 11 21.48 10.59 -5.34
N LYS A 12 22.60 11.01 -5.94
CA LYS A 12 22.60 11.81 -7.19
C LYS A 12 21.92 11.09 -8.34
N THR A 13 22.03 9.75 -8.39
CA THR A 13 21.37 8.96 -9.42
C THR A 13 19.83 9.13 -9.37
N VAL A 14 19.26 9.36 -8.19
CA VAL A 14 17.81 9.63 -8.04
C VAL A 14 17.39 10.90 -8.79
N PHE A 15 18.27 11.88 -8.89
CA PHE A 15 17.99 13.15 -9.58
C PHE A 15 18.44 13.17 -11.05
N ALA A 16 19.06 12.08 -11.56
CA ALA A 16 19.55 12.03 -12.94
C ALA A 16 18.41 12.20 -13.97
N ASP A 17 17.25 11.63 -13.67
CA ASP A 17 16.06 11.68 -14.53
C ASP A 17 15.05 12.75 -14.09
N ALA A 18 15.39 13.56 -13.07
CA ALA A 18 14.52 14.64 -12.60
C ALA A 18 14.33 15.69 -13.69
N GLN A 19 13.17 16.33 -13.70
CA GLN A 19 12.76 17.32 -14.70
C GLN A 19 12.29 18.62 -14.06
N VAL A 20 12.45 19.73 -14.78
CA VAL A 20 11.89 21.01 -14.39
C VAL A 20 10.38 20.92 -14.26
N GLY A 21 9.85 21.48 -13.16
CA GLY A 21 8.44 21.45 -12.81
C GLY A 21 8.04 20.28 -11.93
N GLN A 22 8.86 19.24 -11.78
CA GLN A 22 8.62 18.23 -10.75
C GLN A 22 8.73 18.85 -9.35
N VAL A 23 8.16 18.16 -8.38
CA VAL A 23 8.10 18.61 -6.99
C VAL A 23 8.80 17.60 -6.09
N ILE A 24 9.69 18.07 -5.24
CA ILE A 24 10.21 17.29 -4.11
C ILE A 24 9.30 17.54 -2.93
N ARG A 25 8.66 16.48 -2.39
CA ARG A 25 7.84 16.57 -1.19
C ARG A 25 8.50 15.84 -0.03
N VAL A 26 8.53 16.48 1.11
CA VAL A 26 8.99 15.90 2.37
C VAL A 26 7.78 15.61 3.23
N ALA A 27 7.47 14.34 3.41
CA ALA A 27 6.42 13.90 4.33
C ALA A 27 6.97 13.91 5.77
N VAL A 28 6.19 14.49 6.68
CA VAL A 28 6.60 14.68 8.07
C VAL A 28 5.54 14.22 9.05
N LYS A 29 5.97 13.92 10.28
CA LYS A 29 5.10 13.67 11.43
C LYS A 29 5.69 14.30 12.69
N ASP A 30 4.90 14.29 13.76
CA ASP A 30 5.29 14.84 15.07
C ASP A 30 5.77 16.31 14.95
N VAL A 31 5.04 17.10 14.17
CA VAL A 31 5.38 18.52 13.92
C VAL A 31 4.98 19.35 15.11
N ALA A 32 5.98 19.90 15.81
CA ALA A 32 5.74 20.79 16.95
C ALA A 32 5.40 22.22 16.50
N GLU A 33 4.87 23.02 17.41
CA GLU A 33 4.67 24.46 17.17
C GLU A 33 6.02 25.13 16.94
N GLY A 34 6.15 25.88 15.86
CA GLY A 34 7.39 26.56 15.47
C GLY A 34 8.40 25.66 14.75
N ALA A 35 8.00 24.47 14.30
CA ALA A 35 8.84 23.61 13.51
C ALA A 35 9.28 24.28 12.20
N GLN A 36 10.52 24.04 11.78
CA GLN A 36 11.08 24.61 10.55
C GLN A 36 11.69 23.54 9.66
N GLY A 37 11.43 23.66 8.35
CA GLY A 37 12.05 22.87 7.29
C GLY A 37 13.09 23.67 6.51
N SER A 38 13.95 22.98 5.77
CA SER A 38 14.87 23.63 4.83
C SER A 38 15.25 22.70 3.68
N PHE A 39 15.57 23.28 2.52
CA PHE A 39 16.19 22.60 1.40
C PHE A 39 17.54 23.24 1.09
N LYS A 40 18.61 22.46 1.15
CA LYS A 40 19.98 22.95 0.98
C LYS A 40 20.71 22.16 -0.12
N ASN A 41 21.65 22.83 -0.76
CA ASN A 41 22.59 22.17 -1.67
C ASN A 41 23.68 21.41 -0.89
N SER A 42 24.56 20.70 -1.58
CA SER A 42 25.66 19.94 -0.96
C SER A 42 26.65 20.77 -0.17
N GLY A 43 26.68 22.07 -0.38
CA GLY A 43 27.50 23.03 0.38
C GLY A 43 26.80 23.60 1.61
N TRP A 44 25.63 23.07 2.01
CA TRP A 44 24.83 23.55 3.14
C TRP A 44 24.25 24.96 3.00
N SER A 45 24.27 25.52 1.80
CA SER A 45 23.57 26.78 1.50
C SER A 45 22.16 26.49 1.01
N GLU A 46 21.24 27.43 1.12
CA GLU A 46 19.92 27.31 0.52
C GLU A 46 20.02 26.93 -0.96
N ILE A 47 19.17 26.02 -1.41
CA ILE A 47 19.17 25.58 -2.81
C ILE A 47 18.49 26.59 -3.73
N ALA A 48 17.59 27.40 -3.16
CA ALA A 48 16.93 28.52 -3.80
C ALA A 48 16.56 29.59 -2.75
N SER A 49 16.30 30.81 -3.18
CA SER A 49 15.92 31.89 -2.27
C SER A 49 14.68 31.52 -1.45
N GLY A 50 14.79 31.62 -0.13
CA GLY A 50 13.70 31.33 0.83
C GLY A 50 13.58 29.85 1.20
N THR A 51 14.54 29.01 0.84
CA THR A 51 14.53 27.58 1.22
C THR A 51 15.42 27.27 2.43
N ASP A 52 16.00 28.28 3.08
CA ASP A 52 16.75 28.13 4.32
C ASP A 52 15.85 28.43 5.53
N TYR A 53 15.55 27.43 6.33
CA TYR A 53 14.71 27.48 7.55
C TYR A 53 13.42 28.31 7.43
N PHE A 54 12.40 27.71 6.86
CA PHE A 54 11.04 28.25 6.79
C PHE A 54 10.09 27.48 7.72
N ASP A 55 9.06 28.16 8.22
CA ASP A 55 8.07 27.56 9.12
C ASP A 55 7.24 26.51 8.40
N ILE A 56 7.01 25.36 9.07
CA ILE A 56 6.18 24.28 8.59
C ILE A 56 5.11 23.89 9.61
N SER A 57 3.97 23.43 9.12
CA SER A 57 2.90 22.87 9.94
C SER A 57 2.48 21.44 9.49
N GLY A 58 3.16 20.90 8.49
CA GLY A 58 2.91 19.60 7.87
C GLY A 58 3.91 19.36 6.74
N ASP A 59 3.58 18.49 5.82
CA ASP A 59 4.39 18.22 4.63
C ASP A 59 4.78 19.50 3.91
N TYR A 60 5.98 19.53 3.37
CA TYR A 60 6.47 20.70 2.66
C TYR A 60 7.18 20.32 1.36
N THR A 61 7.22 21.25 0.41
CA THR A 61 7.58 20.98 -0.98
C THR A 61 8.61 21.95 -1.54
N LEU A 62 9.35 21.49 -2.57
CA LEU A 62 10.24 22.27 -3.39
C LEU A 62 9.94 22.01 -4.87
N VAL A 63 9.53 23.04 -5.61
CA VAL A 63 9.35 22.93 -7.07
C VAL A 63 10.71 22.98 -7.75
N ILE A 64 11.00 22.04 -8.63
CA ILE A 64 12.26 21.96 -9.37
C ILE A 64 12.25 23.00 -10.51
N THR A 65 13.04 24.02 -10.38
CA THR A 65 13.37 24.96 -11.45
C THR A 65 14.64 24.52 -12.19
N GLU A 66 15.00 25.20 -13.29
CA GLU A 66 16.24 24.91 -14.03
C GLU A 66 17.49 24.99 -13.14
N ASP A 67 17.59 26.01 -12.29
CA ASP A 67 18.73 26.21 -11.37
C ASP A 67 18.76 25.14 -10.28
N ILE A 68 17.59 24.77 -9.73
CA ILE A 68 17.46 23.72 -8.73
C ILE A 68 17.82 22.37 -9.37
N LEU A 69 17.31 22.05 -10.56
CA LEU A 69 17.62 20.82 -11.27
C LEU A 69 19.14 20.64 -11.46
N LYS A 70 19.80 21.68 -11.91
CA LYS A 70 21.25 21.69 -12.05
C LYS A 70 21.97 21.43 -10.73
N SER A 71 21.54 22.09 -9.65
CA SER A 71 22.11 21.90 -8.32
C SER A 71 21.92 20.47 -7.81
N LEU A 72 20.73 19.87 -8.03
CA LEU A 72 20.41 18.50 -7.66
C LEU A 72 21.30 17.49 -8.40
N GLN A 73 21.46 17.64 -9.71
CA GLN A 73 22.26 16.74 -10.56
C GLN A 73 23.77 16.86 -10.28
N GLU A 74 24.27 18.06 -9.95
CA GLU A 74 25.67 18.28 -9.64
C GLU A 74 26.03 17.89 -8.20
N GLY A 75 25.17 18.18 -7.23
CA GLY A 75 25.49 18.07 -5.80
C GLY A 75 24.51 17.29 -4.94
N GLY A 76 23.33 16.98 -5.44
CA GLY A 76 22.26 16.36 -4.66
C GLY A 76 21.52 17.35 -3.76
N LEU A 77 20.86 16.83 -2.73
CA LEU A 77 19.98 17.58 -1.83
C LEU A 77 20.27 17.27 -0.38
N ILE A 78 20.22 18.30 0.46
CA ILE A 78 20.16 18.16 1.91
C ILE A 78 18.81 18.71 2.39
N ILE A 79 18.06 17.89 3.09
CA ILE A 79 16.83 18.27 3.76
C ILE A 79 17.18 18.44 5.23
N GLY A 80 16.95 19.63 5.77
CA GLY A 80 17.20 19.95 7.17
C GLY A 80 15.97 20.50 7.85
N GLY A 81 16.09 20.75 9.13
CA GLY A 81 15.03 21.34 9.94
C GLY A 81 15.05 20.86 11.39
N HIS A 82 14.10 21.34 12.16
CA HIS A 82 13.97 20.99 13.58
C HIS A 82 12.51 20.92 14.01
N ASP A 83 12.29 20.20 15.12
CA ASP A 83 10.99 20.04 15.77
C ASP A 83 9.92 19.29 14.94
N TYR A 84 10.39 18.38 14.07
CA TYR A 84 9.57 17.40 13.36
C TYR A 84 10.37 16.13 13.04
N MET A 85 9.69 15.08 12.57
CA MET A 85 10.32 13.87 12.04
C MET A 85 10.00 13.73 10.55
N ALA A 86 11.02 13.78 9.68
CA ALA A 86 10.87 13.43 8.28
C ALA A 86 10.71 11.90 8.16
N VAL A 87 9.67 11.43 7.49
CA VAL A 87 9.35 10.00 7.31
C VAL A 87 9.61 9.51 5.91
N ALA A 88 9.49 10.38 4.89
CA ALA A 88 9.77 10.06 3.50
C ALA A 88 10.09 11.32 2.69
N VAL A 89 10.80 11.13 1.58
CA VAL A 89 11.06 12.15 0.57
C VAL A 89 10.63 11.59 -0.78
N TYR A 90 9.79 12.33 -1.48
CA TYR A 90 9.23 11.93 -2.77
C TYR A 90 9.70 12.88 -3.86
N LEU A 91 9.98 12.35 -5.04
CA LEU A 91 10.12 13.12 -6.27
C LEU A 91 8.85 12.89 -7.09
N GLU A 92 8.01 13.92 -7.14
CA GLU A 92 6.70 13.84 -7.76
C GLU A 92 6.73 14.36 -9.20
N SER A 93 5.97 13.72 -10.08
CA SER A 93 5.97 14.07 -11.49
C SER A 93 5.29 15.42 -11.76
N ASN A 94 5.72 16.04 -12.87
CA ASN A 94 5.25 17.33 -13.34
C ASN A 94 3.78 17.28 -13.73
N GLY A 95 2.99 18.08 -13.08
CA GLY A 95 1.59 18.30 -13.42
C GLY A 95 0.85 18.80 -12.22
N THR A 96 0.12 19.90 -12.31
CA THR A 96 -0.62 20.50 -11.21
C THR A 96 -0.31 19.91 -9.87
N ALA A 97 0.32 20.67 -8.99
CA ALA A 97 0.73 20.18 -7.67
C ALA A 97 -0.35 19.23 -7.17
N LEU A 98 -0.02 17.94 -7.13
CA LEU A 98 -0.92 16.93 -6.65
C LEU A 98 -1.35 17.41 -5.28
N ASP A 99 -2.64 17.62 -5.05
CA ASP A 99 -3.14 17.85 -3.70
C ASP A 99 -2.71 16.61 -2.92
N PRO A 100 -1.72 16.70 -2.00
CA PRO A 100 -1.18 15.51 -1.33
C PRO A 100 -2.27 14.74 -0.59
N ASN A 101 -3.42 15.34 -0.34
CA ASN A 101 -4.58 14.69 0.23
C ASN A 101 -5.45 13.97 -0.80
N LYS A 102 -5.37 14.35 -2.10
CA LYS A 102 -6.20 13.74 -3.16
C LYS A 102 -5.46 12.67 -3.96
N ASP A 103 -4.17 12.81 -4.15
CA ASP A 103 -3.42 11.98 -5.10
C ASP A 103 -2.90 10.68 -4.50
N TYR A 104 -2.83 10.59 -3.18
CA TYR A 104 -2.53 9.35 -2.45
C TYR A 104 -3.75 8.81 -1.71
N ALA A 105 -4.92 9.39 -1.93
CA ALA A 105 -6.15 8.89 -1.35
C ALA A 105 -6.52 7.56 -2.00
N PHE A 106 -6.78 6.57 -1.19
CA PHE A 106 -7.28 5.28 -1.65
C PHE A 106 -8.81 5.25 -1.76
N TYR A 107 -9.52 6.14 -1.05
CA TYR A 107 -10.97 6.25 -1.18
C TYR A 107 -11.36 7.00 -2.47
N LYS A 108 -12.33 6.43 -3.18
CA LYS A 108 -12.85 6.98 -4.44
C LYS A 108 -13.41 8.40 -4.31
N ALA A 109 -13.95 8.75 -3.13
CA ALA A 109 -14.49 10.08 -2.87
C ALA A 109 -13.41 11.17 -2.74
N ASP A 110 -12.18 10.77 -2.48
CA ASP A 110 -11.07 11.66 -2.15
C ASP A 110 -10.07 11.83 -3.30
N THR A 111 -10.28 11.14 -4.43
CA THR A 111 -9.39 11.21 -5.60
C THR A 111 -10.15 11.40 -6.90
N GLU A 112 -9.52 12.04 -7.88
CA GLU A 112 -9.98 12.13 -9.26
C GLU A 112 -9.41 11.01 -10.15
N PHE A 113 -8.62 10.09 -9.59
CA PHE A 113 -8.01 8.99 -10.31
C PHE A 113 -9.08 8.06 -10.88
N ASP A 114 -9.15 7.97 -12.21
CA ASP A 114 -10.08 7.07 -12.90
C ASP A 114 -9.41 5.73 -13.24
N ALA A 115 -9.82 4.67 -12.53
CA ALA A 115 -9.31 3.32 -12.73
C ALA A 115 -9.40 2.83 -14.19
N ALA A 116 -10.40 3.29 -14.96
CA ALA A 116 -10.55 2.91 -16.36
C ALA A 116 -9.43 3.46 -17.26
N ASN A 117 -8.83 4.58 -16.86
CA ASN A 117 -7.74 5.23 -17.60
C ASN A 117 -6.36 4.69 -17.23
N ALA A 118 -6.22 4.01 -16.10
CA ALA A 118 -4.92 3.56 -15.58
C ALA A 118 -4.18 2.60 -16.53
N THR A 119 -4.90 1.88 -17.39
CA THR A 119 -4.32 1.01 -18.42
C THR A 119 -4.37 1.59 -19.83
N VAL A 120 -4.76 2.88 -19.98
CA VAL A 120 -4.84 3.58 -21.26
C VAL A 120 -3.61 4.45 -21.44
N GLU A 121 -2.76 4.10 -22.40
CA GLU A 121 -1.50 4.80 -22.68
C GLU A 121 -1.73 6.30 -22.94
N GLY A 122 -0.88 7.13 -22.33
CA GLY A 122 -0.88 8.58 -22.48
C GLY A 122 -1.76 9.34 -21.50
N THR A 123 -2.61 8.67 -20.72
CA THR A 123 -3.38 9.31 -19.63
C THR A 123 -2.47 9.60 -18.44
N TRP A 124 -2.87 10.53 -17.58
CA TRP A 124 -2.11 10.81 -16.36
C TRP A 124 -2.21 9.64 -15.37
N GLU A 125 -3.35 8.97 -15.29
CA GLU A 125 -3.56 7.79 -14.47
C GLU A 125 -2.65 6.63 -14.90
N ASN A 126 -2.44 6.45 -16.21
CA ASN A 126 -1.52 5.43 -16.71
C ASN A 126 -0.07 5.72 -16.31
N LYS A 127 0.34 7.00 -16.33
CA LYS A 127 1.67 7.40 -15.89
C LYS A 127 1.89 7.10 -14.41
N VAL A 128 0.93 7.49 -13.55
CA VAL A 128 0.97 7.23 -12.11
C VAL A 128 0.98 5.72 -11.84
N PHE A 129 0.04 4.98 -12.41
CA PHE A 129 -0.05 3.53 -12.23
C PHE A 129 1.23 2.80 -12.66
N THR A 130 1.80 3.19 -13.80
CA THR A 130 3.06 2.61 -14.29
C THR A 130 4.22 2.89 -13.35
N GLU A 131 4.29 4.09 -12.79
CA GLU A 131 5.33 4.45 -11.83
C GLU A 131 5.17 3.70 -10.51
N ASP A 132 3.95 3.57 -10.01
CA ASP A 132 3.65 2.79 -8.81
C ASP A 132 4.01 1.31 -8.99
N LEU A 133 3.74 0.73 -10.16
CA LEU A 133 4.16 -0.63 -10.48
C LEU A 133 5.68 -0.79 -10.46
N LYS A 134 6.43 0.18 -11.01
CA LYS A 134 7.91 0.16 -10.97
C LYS A 134 8.42 0.24 -9.54
N ASN A 135 7.85 1.15 -8.74
CA ASN A 135 8.24 1.33 -7.35
C ASN A 135 7.95 0.06 -6.54
N ALA A 136 6.76 -0.51 -6.67
CA ALA A 136 6.41 -1.77 -6.01
C ALA A 136 7.35 -2.91 -6.45
N ALA A 137 7.63 -3.04 -7.75
CA ALA A 137 8.52 -4.06 -8.26
C ALA A 137 9.95 -3.93 -7.70
N ALA A 138 10.45 -2.71 -7.53
CA ALA A 138 11.78 -2.49 -6.96
C ALA A 138 11.90 -3.06 -5.53
N TYR A 139 10.89 -2.85 -4.68
CA TYR A 139 10.86 -3.42 -3.33
C TYR A 139 10.62 -4.93 -3.32
N LEU A 140 9.69 -5.42 -4.16
CA LEU A 140 9.38 -6.85 -4.24
C LEU A 140 10.57 -7.68 -4.73
N LYS A 141 11.42 -7.12 -5.60
CA LYS A 141 12.68 -7.76 -6.03
C LYS A 141 13.64 -8.00 -4.86
N LEU A 142 13.68 -7.11 -3.87
CA LEU A 142 14.52 -7.33 -2.69
C LEU A 142 14.08 -8.58 -1.90
N LEU A 143 12.76 -8.81 -1.82
CA LEU A 143 12.21 -9.99 -1.17
C LEU A 143 12.43 -11.24 -2.01
N ARG A 144 12.25 -11.16 -3.33
CA ARG A 144 12.56 -12.26 -4.26
C ARG A 144 14.03 -12.67 -4.17
N ASP A 145 14.94 -11.69 -4.20
CA ASP A 145 16.39 -11.95 -4.18
C ASP A 145 16.86 -12.52 -2.82
N ALA A 146 16.01 -12.40 -1.79
CA ALA A 146 16.19 -13.01 -0.47
C ALA A 146 15.41 -14.33 -0.30
N ASP A 147 14.84 -14.89 -1.38
CA ASP A 147 14.00 -16.09 -1.40
C ASP A 147 12.78 -16.01 -0.46
N ILE A 148 12.22 -14.80 -0.26
CA ILE A 148 11.06 -14.57 0.60
C ILE A 148 9.79 -14.59 -0.25
N PRO A 149 8.86 -15.56 -0.05
CA PRO A 149 7.55 -15.55 -0.68
C PRO A 149 6.66 -14.45 -0.09
N VAL A 150 5.83 -13.84 -0.93
CA VAL A 150 4.96 -12.72 -0.55
C VAL A 150 3.51 -13.04 -0.85
N LEU A 151 2.64 -12.97 0.15
CA LEU A 151 1.19 -12.93 -0.06
C LEU A 151 0.84 -11.54 -0.60
N TRP A 152 0.63 -11.43 -1.89
CA TRP A 152 0.33 -10.18 -2.57
C TRP A 152 -1.19 -10.01 -2.72
N ARG A 153 -1.77 -9.12 -1.89
CA ARG A 153 -3.21 -8.84 -1.84
C ARG A 153 -3.51 -7.39 -2.28
N PRO A 154 -3.36 -7.09 -3.58
CA PRO A 154 -3.61 -5.77 -4.10
C PRO A 154 -5.11 -5.53 -4.30
N PHE A 155 -5.52 -4.26 -4.30
CA PHE A 155 -6.86 -3.84 -4.73
C PHE A 155 -7.99 -4.62 -4.05
N HIS A 156 -7.86 -4.88 -2.74
CA HIS A 156 -8.85 -5.62 -1.97
C HIS A 156 -10.22 -4.93 -1.99
N GLU A 157 -11.27 -5.69 -1.72
CA GLU A 157 -12.66 -5.19 -1.58
C GLU A 157 -13.15 -4.32 -2.76
N ALA A 158 -12.68 -4.60 -3.97
CA ALA A 158 -12.97 -3.76 -5.13
C ALA A 158 -14.46 -3.61 -5.44
N ALA A 159 -15.24 -4.69 -5.30
CA ALA A 159 -16.67 -4.68 -5.56
C ALA A 159 -17.48 -3.88 -4.51
N GLY A 160 -16.89 -3.57 -3.35
CA GLY A 160 -17.46 -2.66 -2.36
C GLY A 160 -17.61 -1.23 -2.86
N GLY A 161 -16.76 -0.81 -3.81
CA GLY A 161 -16.89 0.45 -4.55
C GLY A 161 -16.47 1.70 -3.78
N TRP A 162 -15.91 1.58 -2.59
CA TRP A 162 -15.40 2.73 -1.80
C TRP A 162 -13.98 3.14 -2.15
N PHE A 163 -13.17 2.21 -2.66
CA PHE A 163 -11.81 2.49 -3.14
C PHE A 163 -11.78 2.94 -4.61
N TRP A 164 -10.75 3.67 -5.03
CA TRP A 164 -10.63 4.14 -6.40
C TRP A 164 -10.56 3.00 -7.43
N TRP A 165 -10.01 1.85 -7.05
CA TRP A 165 -9.96 0.64 -7.91
C TRP A 165 -11.29 -0.10 -8.00
N GLY A 166 -12.29 0.28 -7.20
CA GLY A 166 -13.64 -0.25 -7.18
C GLY A 166 -14.61 0.48 -8.12
N LYS A 167 -14.16 0.98 -9.27
CA LYS A 167 -15.02 1.69 -10.22
C LYS A 167 -16.05 0.77 -10.86
N ASP A 168 -15.58 -0.28 -11.49
CA ASP A 168 -16.36 -1.35 -12.15
C ASP A 168 -15.49 -2.59 -12.39
N ALA A 169 -16.13 -3.73 -12.63
CA ALA A 169 -15.47 -5.02 -12.79
C ALA A 169 -14.50 -5.07 -13.99
N ALA A 170 -14.79 -4.35 -15.08
CA ALA A 170 -13.93 -4.35 -16.26
C ALA A 170 -12.64 -3.58 -16.01
N SER A 171 -12.73 -2.40 -15.42
CA SER A 171 -11.59 -1.57 -15.04
C SER A 171 -10.71 -2.28 -14.01
N PHE A 172 -11.31 -2.88 -12.97
CA PHE A 172 -10.60 -3.66 -11.97
C PHE A 172 -9.81 -4.82 -12.58
N LYS A 173 -10.44 -5.64 -13.43
CA LYS A 173 -9.75 -6.75 -14.11
C LYS A 173 -8.60 -6.26 -14.99
N SER A 174 -8.77 -5.12 -15.66
CA SER A 174 -7.70 -4.52 -16.47
C SER A 174 -6.50 -4.11 -15.61
N LEU A 175 -6.74 -3.48 -14.46
CA LEU A 175 -5.70 -3.13 -13.48
C LEU A 175 -4.96 -4.38 -12.98
N TRP A 176 -5.70 -5.38 -12.55
CA TRP A 176 -5.14 -6.62 -12.01
C TRP A 176 -4.25 -7.33 -13.02
N ILE A 177 -4.77 -7.53 -14.25
CA ILE A 177 -4.05 -8.24 -15.31
C ILE A 177 -2.83 -7.44 -15.77
N ALA A 178 -2.92 -6.13 -15.85
CA ALA A 178 -1.79 -5.27 -16.19
C ALA A 178 -0.66 -5.39 -15.15
N MET A 179 -1.00 -5.30 -13.87
CA MET A 179 -0.05 -5.47 -12.76
C MET A 179 0.57 -6.87 -12.76
N PHE A 180 -0.24 -7.93 -12.90
CA PHE A 180 0.24 -9.30 -12.95
C PHE A 180 1.27 -9.49 -14.08
N ASN A 181 0.93 -9.04 -15.28
CA ASN A 181 1.80 -9.17 -16.45
C ASN A 181 3.09 -8.35 -16.27
N TYR A 182 2.98 -7.14 -15.73
CA TYR A 182 4.15 -6.31 -15.46
C TYR A 182 5.10 -7.00 -14.48
N PHE A 183 4.62 -7.45 -13.33
CA PHE A 183 5.44 -8.13 -12.32
C PHE A 183 6.04 -9.44 -12.84
N LYS A 184 5.31 -10.17 -13.67
CA LYS A 184 5.85 -11.35 -14.36
C LYS A 184 7.00 -10.99 -15.31
N THR A 185 6.90 -9.86 -16.03
CA THR A 185 7.98 -9.37 -16.91
C THR A 185 9.21 -8.94 -16.11
N GLU A 186 8.99 -8.41 -14.90
CA GLU A 186 10.04 -8.03 -13.95
C GLU A 186 10.67 -9.24 -13.23
N GLY A 187 10.21 -10.45 -13.52
CA GLY A 187 10.73 -11.70 -12.93
C GLY A 187 10.34 -11.89 -11.45
N LEU A 188 9.21 -11.35 -11.04
CA LEU A 188 8.67 -11.53 -9.69
C LEU A 188 7.87 -12.85 -9.64
N ASP A 189 8.54 -13.93 -9.32
CA ASP A 189 8.00 -15.30 -9.23
C ASP A 189 7.75 -15.76 -7.78
N ASN A 190 8.03 -14.88 -6.81
CA ASN A 190 7.84 -15.09 -5.38
C ASN A 190 6.48 -14.60 -4.86
N LEU A 191 5.58 -14.12 -5.74
CA LEU A 191 4.29 -13.58 -5.34
C LEU A 191 3.20 -14.65 -5.36
N ILE A 192 2.44 -14.74 -4.28
CA ILE A 192 1.23 -15.55 -4.14
C ILE A 192 0.04 -14.59 -4.20
N TRP A 193 -0.74 -14.64 -5.27
CA TRP A 193 -1.78 -13.65 -5.59
C TRP A 193 -3.08 -13.92 -4.85
N VAL A 194 -3.48 -12.99 -4.01
CA VAL A 194 -4.69 -13.07 -3.19
C VAL A 194 -5.74 -12.09 -3.71
N TRP A 195 -6.82 -12.59 -4.28
CA TRP A 195 -7.98 -11.79 -4.67
C TRP A 195 -9.02 -11.82 -3.56
N THR A 196 -9.52 -10.64 -3.14
CA THR A 196 -10.54 -10.52 -2.10
C THR A 196 -11.92 -10.37 -2.72
N THR A 197 -12.82 -11.31 -2.44
CA THR A 197 -14.22 -11.29 -2.89
C THR A 197 -15.14 -10.62 -1.87
N GLU A 198 -16.18 -9.93 -2.36
CA GLU A 198 -17.31 -9.42 -1.57
C GLU A 198 -18.49 -10.41 -1.51
N GLY A 199 -18.34 -11.60 -2.09
CA GLY A 199 -19.30 -12.69 -2.02
C GLY A 199 -20.28 -12.81 -3.21
N ASN A 200 -20.70 -11.70 -3.82
CA ASN A 200 -21.58 -11.67 -4.99
C ASN A 200 -20.97 -10.87 -6.15
N ASP A 201 -19.71 -11.11 -6.42
CA ASP A 201 -18.88 -10.32 -7.32
C ASP A 201 -18.07 -11.16 -8.29
N SER A 202 -18.61 -12.32 -8.71
CA SER A 202 -17.92 -13.24 -9.62
C SER A 202 -17.50 -12.63 -10.95
N ASP A 203 -18.15 -11.57 -11.40
CA ASP A 203 -17.77 -10.78 -12.58
C ASP A 203 -16.50 -9.92 -12.36
N TRP A 204 -16.10 -9.70 -11.11
CA TRP A 204 -14.85 -9.05 -10.74
C TRP A 204 -13.66 -10.01 -10.71
N TYR A 205 -13.90 -11.32 -10.72
CA TYR A 205 -12.83 -12.32 -10.67
C TYR A 205 -11.90 -12.21 -11.88
N PRO A 206 -10.58 -11.99 -11.69
CA PRO A 206 -9.65 -11.80 -12.80
C PRO A 206 -9.43 -13.05 -13.65
N GLY A 207 -9.69 -14.23 -13.08
CA GLY A 207 -9.50 -15.53 -13.71
C GLY A 207 -8.49 -16.41 -12.99
N ASP A 208 -8.64 -17.71 -13.13
CA ASP A 208 -7.87 -18.73 -12.40
C ASP A 208 -6.35 -18.60 -12.57
N GLN A 209 -5.90 -18.15 -13.73
CA GLN A 209 -4.48 -17.99 -14.03
C GLN A 209 -3.81 -16.78 -13.35
N TYR A 210 -4.60 -15.91 -12.74
CA TYR A 210 -4.14 -14.67 -12.11
C TYR A 210 -4.34 -14.64 -10.60
N VAL A 211 -4.88 -15.71 -10.02
CA VAL A 211 -5.23 -15.79 -8.60
C VAL A 211 -4.81 -17.14 -8.04
N ASP A 212 -4.11 -17.14 -6.92
CA ASP A 212 -3.72 -18.33 -6.17
C ASP A 212 -4.66 -18.59 -4.99
N ILE A 213 -5.03 -17.54 -4.27
CA ILE A 213 -5.86 -17.59 -3.07
C ILE A 213 -7.07 -16.65 -3.24
N VAL A 214 -8.24 -17.13 -2.83
CA VAL A 214 -9.44 -16.28 -2.70
C VAL A 214 -9.59 -15.90 -1.24
N GLY A 215 -9.48 -14.61 -0.97
CA GLY A 215 -9.68 -14.02 0.35
C GLY A 215 -11.09 -13.50 0.56
N ARG A 216 -11.51 -13.40 1.81
CA ARG A 216 -12.74 -12.73 2.22
C ARG A 216 -12.46 -11.85 3.44
N ASP A 217 -12.92 -10.62 3.38
CA ASP A 217 -12.86 -9.68 4.50
C ASP A 217 -14.22 -9.71 5.20
N VAL A 218 -14.22 -10.04 6.48
CA VAL A 218 -15.47 -10.31 7.25
C VAL A 218 -15.48 -9.49 8.53
N TYR A 219 -16.52 -8.67 8.69
CA TYR A 219 -16.70 -7.84 9.86
C TYR A 219 -18.09 -8.02 10.47
N ASN A 220 -18.15 -7.99 11.82
CA ASN A 220 -19.40 -8.02 12.60
C ASN A 220 -20.31 -9.20 12.22
N LYS A 221 -19.75 -10.41 12.12
CA LYS A 221 -20.45 -11.62 11.73
C LYS A 221 -20.30 -12.73 12.77
N GLU A 222 -21.41 -13.37 13.07
CA GLU A 222 -21.43 -14.57 13.91
C GLU A 222 -20.83 -15.79 13.19
N THR A 223 -20.51 -16.83 13.95
CA THR A 223 -19.93 -18.09 13.43
C THR A 223 -20.69 -18.64 12.24
N ALA A 224 -22.02 -18.68 12.30
CA ALA A 224 -22.85 -19.24 11.21
C ALA A 224 -22.72 -18.46 9.90
N ASP A 225 -22.61 -17.14 9.97
CA ASP A 225 -22.44 -16.29 8.80
C ASP A 225 -21.03 -16.46 8.21
N CYS A 226 -19.99 -16.52 9.05
CA CYS A 226 -18.62 -16.82 8.61
C CYS A 226 -18.53 -18.18 7.90
N VAL A 227 -19.19 -19.20 8.41
CA VAL A 227 -19.28 -20.52 7.79
C VAL A 227 -20.01 -20.49 6.46
N SER A 228 -21.08 -19.69 6.36
CA SER A 228 -21.81 -19.49 5.10
C SER A 228 -20.94 -18.81 4.03
N GLU A 229 -20.21 -17.75 4.41
CA GLU A 229 -19.25 -17.07 3.51
C GLU A 229 -18.19 -18.04 3.01
N TYR A 230 -17.52 -18.76 3.91
CA TYR A 230 -16.52 -19.77 3.55
C TYR A 230 -17.09 -20.82 2.57
N THR A 231 -18.24 -21.39 2.90
CA THR A 231 -18.86 -22.45 2.11
C THR A 231 -19.22 -22.00 0.70
N SER A 232 -19.74 -20.77 0.59
CA SER A 232 -20.04 -20.13 -0.69
C SER A 232 -18.79 -19.97 -1.55
N ILE A 233 -17.72 -19.43 -0.97
CA ILE A 233 -16.45 -19.20 -1.68
C ILE A 233 -15.82 -20.52 -2.09
N ALA A 234 -15.71 -21.49 -1.18
CA ALA A 234 -15.15 -22.81 -1.47
C ALA A 234 -15.95 -23.55 -2.52
N GLY A 235 -17.28 -23.34 -2.59
CA GLY A 235 -18.14 -23.89 -3.64
C GLY A 235 -17.93 -23.24 -5.01
N ASN A 236 -17.75 -21.92 -5.05
CA ASN A 236 -17.59 -21.15 -6.28
C ASN A 236 -16.16 -21.25 -6.86
N TYR A 237 -15.14 -21.38 -6.01
CA TYR A 237 -13.73 -21.40 -6.36
C TYR A 237 -13.02 -22.64 -5.80
N GLY A 238 -13.61 -23.83 -6.00
CA GLY A 238 -13.21 -25.08 -5.35
C GLY A 238 -11.80 -25.60 -5.65
N ASN A 239 -11.09 -24.98 -6.59
CA ASN A 239 -9.67 -25.25 -6.90
C ASN A 239 -8.72 -24.24 -6.26
N LYS A 240 -9.22 -23.31 -5.43
CA LYS A 240 -8.43 -22.27 -4.78
C LYS A 240 -8.37 -22.48 -3.28
N ILE A 241 -7.27 -22.03 -2.70
CA ILE A 241 -7.15 -21.85 -1.25
C ILE A 241 -8.07 -20.70 -0.84
N VAL A 242 -8.78 -20.85 0.30
CA VAL A 242 -9.71 -19.85 0.81
C VAL A 242 -9.18 -19.31 2.13
N SER A 243 -9.13 -18.00 2.29
CA SER A 243 -8.62 -17.33 3.48
C SER A 243 -9.59 -16.30 4.05
N LEU A 244 -9.54 -16.12 5.36
CA LEU A 244 -10.13 -14.99 6.07
C LEU A 244 -9.10 -13.86 6.03
N SER A 245 -9.04 -13.20 4.87
CA SER A 245 -7.94 -12.29 4.52
C SER A 245 -7.92 -11.02 5.37
N GLU A 246 -9.07 -10.67 5.94
CA GLU A 246 -9.20 -9.60 6.92
C GLU A 246 -10.45 -9.87 7.78
N CYS A 247 -10.41 -9.56 9.06
CA CYS A 247 -11.61 -9.72 9.88
C CYS A 247 -11.64 -8.79 11.10
N GLY A 248 -12.85 -8.57 11.60
CA GLY A 248 -13.09 -7.86 12.85
C GLY A 248 -14.43 -8.22 13.46
N THR A 249 -14.44 -8.47 14.79
CA THR A 249 -15.65 -8.85 15.54
C THR A 249 -16.39 -10.02 14.87
N VAL A 250 -15.67 -11.13 14.71
CA VAL A 250 -16.21 -12.36 14.11
C VAL A 250 -16.30 -13.48 15.13
N GLY A 251 -17.11 -14.52 14.82
CA GLY A 251 -17.22 -15.71 15.67
C GLY A 251 -15.88 -16.39 15.92
N LEU A 252 -15.79 -17.20 16.96
CA LEU A 252 -14.56 -17.87 17.38
C LEU A 252 -13.99 -18.79 16.28
N ILE A 253 -12.68 -18.81 16.11
CA ILE A 253 -12.02 -19.63 15.10
C ILE A 253 -12.25 -21.13 15.35
N SER A 254 -12.26 -21.56 16.60
CA SER A 254 -12.58 -22.95 16.96
C SER A 254 -13.96 -23.38 16.49
N GLU A 255 -14.99 -22.54 16.66
CA GLU A 255 -16.35 -22.81 16.27
C GLU A 255 -16.54 -22.80 14.75
N GLN A 256 -15.91 -21.84 14.07
CA GLN A 256 -15.90 -21.76 12.60
C GLN A 256 -15.27 -23.02 12.00
N TRP A 257 -14.12 -23.45 12.53
CA TRP A 257 -13.43 -24.67 12.09
C TRP A 257 -14.27 -25.92 12.33
N ALA A 258 -14.83 -26.07 13.54
CA ALA A 258 -15.70 -27.21 13.89
C ALA A 258 -16.94 -27.29 12.98
N SER A 259 -17.42 -26.14 12.51
CA SER A 259 -18.56 -26.01 11.61
C SER A 259 -18.19 -26.10 10.11
N GLY A 260 -16.93 -26.33 9.79
CA GLY A 260 -16.44 -26.60 8.43
C GLY A 260 -15.78 -25.41 7.71
N ALA A 261 -15.75 -24.22 8.27
CA ALA A 261 -15.01 -23.07 7.72
C ALA A 261 -13.51 -23.22 8.06
N ARG A 262 -12.76 -23.81 7.16
CA ARG A 262 -11.34 -24.10 7.32
C ARG A 262 -10.49 -23.09 6.55
N TRP A 263 -10.52 -21.84 7.05
CA TRP A 263 -9.69 -20.79 6.50
C TRP A 263 -8.21 -21.19 6.54
N SER A 264 -7.48 -20.95 5.44
CA SER A 264 -6.04 -21.26 5.38
C SER A 264 -5.19 -20.34 6.25
N TRP A 265 -5.65 -19.12 6.44
CA TRP A 265 -5.11 -18.14 7.39
C TRP A 265 -6.19 -17.13 7.75
N PHE A 266 -5.97 -16.37 8.82
CA PHE A 266 -6.83 -15.28 9.26
C PHE A 266 -5.99 -14.08 9.69
N MET A 267 -6.51 -12.88 9.49
CA MET A 267 -5.85 -11.63 9.83
C MET A 267 -6.86 -10.65 10.44
N PRO A 268 -6.99 -10.61 11.78
CA PRO A 268 -7.76 -9.54 12.41
C PRO A 268 -7.20 -8.17 12.08
N TRP A 269 -8.09 -7.23 11.75
CA TRP A 269 -7.71 -5.85 11.53
C TRP A 269 -7.15 -5.24 12.82
N TYR A 270 -6.28 -4.25 12.70
CA TYR A 270 -5.66 -3.63 13.87
C TYR A 270 -6.71 -2.92 14.75
N ASP A 271 -6.49 -2.94 16.05
CA ASP A 271 -7.28 -2.17 17.00
C ASP A 271 -6.96 -0.68 16.88
N GLY A 272 -7.96 0.16 17.10
CA GLY A 272 -7.84 1.59 16.93
C GLY A 272 -8.75 2.35 17.90
N THR A 273 -9.15 3.52 17.47
CA THR A 273 -10.07 4.38 18.21
C THR A 273 -11.16 4.85 17.25
N ASN A 274 -12.41 4.69 17.65
CA ASN A 274 -13.57 5.20 16.92
C ASN A 274 -13.59 6.74 16.94
N GLU A 275 -14.39 7.36 16.06
CA GLU A 275 -14.55 8.82 16.00
C GLU A 275 -15.02 9.43 17.31
N ASP A 276 -15.77 8.68 18.14
CA ASP A 276 -16.25 9.10 19.45
C ASP A 276 -15.21 8.92 20.58
N GLY A 277 -14.00 8.47 20.26
CA GLY A 277 -12.90 8.23 21.20
C GLY A 277 -12.98 6.89 21.93
N SER A 278 -13.96 6.04 21.64
CA SER A 278 -14.04 4.68 22.19
C SER A 278 -13.05 3.72 21.51
N PRO A 279 -12.56 2.68 22.20
CA PRO A 279 -11.73 1.66 21.56
C PRO A 279 -12.47 0.94 20.43
N ALA A 280 -11.81 0.83 19.27
CA ALA A 280 -12.23 -0.06 18.18
C ALA A 280 -11.43 -1.37 18.32
N VAL A 281 -12.05 -2.40 18.87
CA VAL A 281 -11.41 -3.71 19.09
C VAL A 281 -11.99 -4.71 18.10
N HIS A 282 -11.14 -5.23 17.21
CA HIS A 282 -11.54 -6.17 16.17
C HIS A 282 -11.38 -7.63 16.58
N ALA A 283 -10.41 -7.92 17.47
CA ALA A 283 -10.24 -9.23 18.08
C ALA A 283 -9.81 -9.08 19.54
N ASP A 284 -10.70 -9.39 20.47
CA ASP A 284 -10.40 -9.28 21.89
C ASP A 284 -9.48 -10.40 22.39
N GLU A 285 -9.07 -10.29 23.64
CA GLU A 285 -8.18 -11.27 24.27
C GLU A 285 -8.79 -12.69 24.29
N ALA A 286 -10.12 -12.79 24.43
CA ALA A 286 -10.81 -14.09 24.46
C ALA A 286 -10.78 -14.75 23.09
N TRP A 287 -11.01 -13.97 22.03
CA TRP A 287 -10.92 -14.44 20.66
C TRP A 287 -9.49 -14.92 20.30
N TRP A 288 -8.46 -14.14 20.67
CA TRP A 288 -7.07 -14.53 20.45
C TRP A 288 -6.68 -15.78 21.25
N LYS A 289 -7.13 -15.92 22.50
CA LYS A 289 -6.90 -17.12 23.30
C LYS A 289 -7.55 -18.35 22.67
N ASP A 290 -8.77 -18.21 22.17
CA ASP A 290 -9.44 -19.29 21.44
C ASP A 290 -8.62 -19.69 20.22
N ALA A 291 -8.34 -18.75 19.31
CA ALA A 291 -7.65 -19.01 18.07
C ALA A 291 -6.27 -19.68 18.28
N MET A 292 -5.43 -19.10 19.17
CA MET A 292 -4.06 -19.55 19.39
C MET A 292 -3.96 -20.82 20.26
N SER A 293 -5.06 -21.29 20.84
CA SER A 293 -5.09 -22.56 21.58
C SER A 293 -5.44 -23.77 20.71
N GLN A 294 -5.74 -23.58 19.44
CA GLN A 294 -6.17 -24.64 18.53
C GLN A 294 -4.96 -25.34 17.89
N GLU A 295 -4.94 -26.68 17.93
CA GLU A 295 -3.87 -27.50 17.32
C GLU A 295 -3.74 -27.31 15.80
N PHE A 296 -4.80 -26.84 15.12
CA PHE A 296 -4.81 -26.58 13.69
C PHE A 296 -4.34 -25.15 13.33
N VAL A 297 -4.11 -24.27 14.32
CA VAL A 297 -3.56 -22.95 14.09
C VAL A 297 -2.05 -23.01 14.30
N VAL A 298 -1.33 -22.70 13.25
CA VAL A 298 0.14 -22.73 13.22
C VAL A 298 0.66 -21.30 13.41
N SER A 299 1.41 -21.07 14.45
CA SER A 299 2.08 -19.79 14.71
C SER A 299 3.41 -19.70 13.95
N ARG A 300 4.00 -18.51 13.91
CA ARG A 300 5.29 -18.27 13.26
C ARG A 300 6.41 -19.15 13.81
N GLU A 301 6.41 -19.41 15.13
CA GLU A 301 7.42 -20.21 15.80
C GLU A 301 7.33 -21.70 15.48
N GLU A 302 6.18 -22.14 14.97
CA GLU A 302 5.90 -23.55 14.61
C GLU A 302 6.10 -23.84 13.13
N LEU A 303 6.37 -22.80 12.33
CA LEU A 303 6.68 -22.98 10.92
C LEU A 303 8.00 -23.75 10.76
N PRO A 304 8.05 -24.73 9.80
CA PRO A 304 9.29 -25.41 9.50
C PRO A 304 10.36 -24.42 9.02
N SER A 305 11.63 -24.68 9.34
CA SER A 305 12.74 -23.93 8.74
C SER A 305 12.67 -24.04 7.21
N MET A 306 12.84 -22.92 6.54
CA MET A 306 12.94 -22.87 5.08
C MET A 306 14.38 -23.02 4.58
N GLU A 307 15.28 -23.57 5.44
CA GLU A 307 16.66 -23.90 5.09
C GLU A 307 16.73 -25.14 4.19
#